data_4c50b757e92bc35d692d6f6911d468b6
#
_entry.id   4c50b757e92bc35d692d6f6911d468b6
#
_cell.length_a   1.000
_cell.length_b   1.000
_cell.length_c   1.000
_cell.angle_alpha   90.00
_cell.angle_beta   90.00
_cell.angle_gamma   90.00
#
_symmetry.space_group_name_H-M   'P 1'
#
loop_
_entity.id
_entity.type
_entity.pdbx_description
1 polymer ?
#
loop_
_entity_poly.entity_id
_entity_poly.type
_entity_poly.pdbx_seq_one_letter_code
_entity_poly.pdbx_strand_id
1 'polypeptide(L)'
;MKETGKIYFASDFHLGLNTGTAPLDREKKVVRWLNSVAGDAKEIYLLGDIFDFWWEYRLVVPRGYTRFLGTVSEITDSGVPVHFFTGNHDMWVRDYFSSECGMIIHTSPVTTVFDGKTFHLAHGEGLGTKEKAYKILLAIFRNKTLRAMYSSLHPSIGIGIGHMWSLSSRLGKGLELQFYGEEKEDLLRYSKTVLTKENIDFFIFGHRHLAMKYILKETSEVVFLGDWIKHGSFAEWDGSALNFKMFD
;
A
#
# COMPACT_ATOMS: atom_id res chain seq x y z
N MET A 1 20.90 -2.63 -11.01
CA MET A 1 20.47 -1.86 -9.82
C MET A 1 21.46 -0.72 -9.62
N LYS A 2 20.95 0.49 -9.33
CA LYS A 2 21.85 1.60 -8.96
C LYS A 2 22.49 1.27 -7.60
N GLU A 3 23.82 1.31 -7.48
CA GLU A 3 24.52 1.06 -6.22
C GLU A 3 24.25 2.15 -5.18
N THR A 4 23.98 3.37 -5.64
CA THR A 4 23.65 4.52 -4.83
C THR A 4 22.28 5.07 -5.23
N GLY A 5 21.44 5.41 -4.27
CA GLY A 5 20.12 5.95 -4.52
C GLY A 5 19.26 5.84 -3.27
N LYS A 6 18.09 6.47 -3.31
CA LYS A 6 17.13 6.48 -2.21
C LYS A 6 16.10 5.37 -2.35
N ILE A 7 15.51 4.98 -1.23
CA ILE A 7 14.37 4.06 -1.23
C ILE A 7 13.12 4.84 -0.84
N TYR A 8 12.08 4.70 -1.63
CA TYR A 8 10.85 5.45 -1.46
C TYR A 8 9.70 4.53 -1.02
N PHE A 9 8.88 5.00 -0.10
CA PHE A 9 7.75 4.28 0.45
C PHE A 9 6.49 5.15 0.37
N ALA A 10 5.43 4.64 -0.24
CA ALA A 10 4.12 5.28 -0.29
C ALA A 10 3.01 4.23 -0.21
N SER A 11 1.80 4.65 0.17
CA SER A 11 0.62 3.77 0.24
C SER A 11 -0.68 4.54 0.06
N ASP A 12 -1.79 3.83 0.02
CA ASP A 12 -3.14 4.40 0.12
C ASP A 12 -3.40 5.50 -0.93
N PHE A 13 -3.03 5.23 -2.19
CA PHE A 13 -3.35 6.13 -3.31
C PHE A 13 -4.84 6.14 -3.62
N HIS A 14 -5.51 5.00 -3.43
CA HIS A 14 -6.92 4.79 -3.76
C HIS A 14 -7.29 5.37 -5.11
N LEU A 15 -6.53 5.00 -6.14
CA LEU A 15 -6.80 5.41 -7.51
C LEU A 15 -8.19 4.91 -7.93
N GLY A 16 -8.96 5.80 -8.56
CA GLY A 16 -10.36 5.52 -8.92
C GLY A 16 -11.40 6.03 -7.91
N LEU A 17 -11.01 6.28 -6.66
CA LEU A 17 -11.91 6.82 -5.64
C LEU A 17 -12.32 8.26 -5.96
N ASN A 18 -13.62 8.53 -5.97
CA ASN A 18 -14.17 9.87 -6.16
C ASN A 18 -14.61 10.48 -4.81
N THR A 19 -13.73 11.28 -4.21
CA THR A 19 -13.99 11.98 -2.94
C THR A 19 -13.40 13.37 -2.98
N GLY A 20 -14.20 14.36 -3.39
CA GLY A 20 -13.79 15.77 -3.42
C GLY A 20 -12.75 16.11 -4.51
N THR A 21 -11.75 15.29 -4.73
CA THR A 21 -10.78 15.40 -5.83
C THR A 21 -11.15 14.41 -6.93
N ALA A 22 -11.15 14.86 -8.19
CA ALA A 22 -11.43 13.98 -9.32
C ALA A 22 -10.39 12.83 -9.37
N PRO A 23 -10.83 11.58 -9.63
CA PRO A 23 -9.92 10.43 -9.66
C PRO A 23 -8.71 10.62 -10.58
N LEU A 24 -8.91 11.25 -11.73
CA LEU A 24 -7.84 11.53 -12.69
C LEU A 24 -6.79 12.53 -12.16
N ASP A 25 -7.19 13.49 -11.35
CA ASP A 25 -6.25 14.48 -10.81
C ASP A 25 -5.37 13.86 -9.73
N ARG A 26 -5.92 12.92 -8.94
CA ARG A 26 -5.12 12.10 -8.00
C ARG A 26 -4.16 11.21 -8.76
N GLU A 27 -4.59 10.52 -9.81
CA GLU A 27 -3.69 9.71 -10.65
C GLU A 27 -2.55 10.58 -11.21
N LYS A 28 -2.85 11.77 -11.74
CA LYS A 28 -1.82 12.69 -12.21
C LYS A 28 -0.87 13.17 -11.11
N LYS A 29 -1.37 13.40 -9.88
CA LYS A 29 -0.52 13.75 -8.73
C LYS A 29 0.46 12.62 -8.40
N VAL A 30 -0.03 11.39 -8.32
CA VAL A 30 0.81 10.21 -8.09
C VAL A 30 1.86 10.03 -9.20
N VAL A 31 1.47 10.20 -10.46
CA VAL A 31 2.39 10.14 -11.61
C VAL A 31 3.47 11.21 -11.52
N ARG A 32 3.13 12.45 -11.17
CA ARG A 32 4.14 13.50 -10.96
C ARG A 32 5.13 13.14 -9.87
N TRP A 33 4.64 12.57 -8.76
CA TRP A 33 5.52 12.10 -7.68
C TRP A 33 6.44 10.98 -8.17
N LEU A 34 5.91 9.93 -8.79
CA LEU A 34 6.72 8.84 -9.33
C LEU A 34 7.82 9.35 -10.25
N ASN A 35 7.49 10.25 -11.17
CA ASN A 35 8.47 10.86 -12.08
C ASN A 35 9.52 11.70 -11.34
N SER A 36 9.14 12.35 -10.24
CA SER A 36 10.08 13.17 -9.46
C SER A 36 11.10 12.34 -8.68
N VAL A 37 10.74 11.11 -8.30
CA VAL A 37 11.61 10.22 -7.51
C VAL A 37 12.36 9.19 -8.36
N ALA A 38 11.87 8.86 -9.54
CA ALA A 38 12.44 7.82 -10.40
C ALA A 38 13.93 8.07 -10.74
N GLY A 39 14.34 9.33 -10.83
CA GLY A 39 15.72 9.72 -11.20
C GLY A 39 16.77 9.30 -10.18
N ASP A 40 16.47 9.33 -8.89
CA ASP A 40 17.36 8.98 -7.78
C ASP A 40 16.90 7.76 -6.97
N ALA A 41 15.79 7.13 -7.36
CA ALA A 41 15.30 5.91 -6.71
C ALA A 41 16.27 4.74 -6.96
N LYS A 42 16.61 4.03 -5.87
CA LYS A 42 17.19 2.69 -5.86
C LYS A 42 16.08 1.65 -5.92
N GLU A 43 15.03 1.84 -5.14
CA GLU A 43 13.83 1.00 -5.08
C GLU A 43 12.62 1.85 -4.69
N ILE A 44 11.41 1.45 -5.13
CA ILE A 44 10.15 2.09 -4.75
C ILE A 44 9.22 1.03 -4.16
N TYR A 45 8.69 1.29 -2.97
CA TYR A 45 7.78 0.41 -2.24
C TYR A 45 6.39 1.04 -2.16
N LEU A 46 5.42 0.41 -2.82
CA LEU A 46 4.01 0.77 -2.79
C LEU A 46 3.29 -0.17 -1.82
N LEU A 47 3.01 0.33 -0.61
CA LEU A 47 2.56 -0.49 0.51
C LEU A 47 1.03 -0.64 0.58
N GLY A 48 0.40 -1.04 -0.52
CA GLY A 48 -1.01 -1.44 -0.61
C GLY A 48 -2.01 -0.30 -0.74
N ASP A 49 -3.25 -0.68 -1.06
CA ASP A 49 -4.37 0.21 -1.33
C ASP A 49 -4.03 1.27 -2.40
N ILE A 50 -3.29 0.84 -3.40
CA ILE A 50 -2.94 1.67 -4.56
C ILE A 50 -4.18 1.97 -5.40
N PHE A 51 -5.07 0.98 -5.52
CA PHE A 51 -6.36 1.14 -6.19
C PHE A 51 -7.50 1.12 -5.16
N ASP A 52 -8.55 1.88 -5.44
CA ASP A 52 -9.75 1.87 -4.61
C ASP A 52 -10.49 0.53 -4.65
N PHE A 53 -10.41 -0.13 -5.77
CA PHE A 53 -10.79 -1.54 -5.96
C PHE A 53 -10.05 -2.11 -7.16
N TRP A 54 -9.43 -3.28 -6.98
CA TRP A 54 -8.80 -4.04 -8.05
C TRP A 54 -9.20 -5.50 -7.98
N TRP A 55 -9.79 -5.99 -9.08
CA TRP A 55 -10.06 -7.40 -9.28
C TRP A 55 -9.52 -7.81 -10.64
N GLU A 56 -8.61 -8.75 -10.65
CA GLU A 56 -7.99 -9.26 -11.87
C GLU A 56 -8.72 -10.50 -12.36
N TYR A 57 -9.43 -10.34 -13.47
CA TYR A 57 -9.99 -11.45 -14.22
C TYR A 57 -8.90 -12.11 -15.08
N ARG A 58 -9.21 -13.27 -15.64
CA ARG A 58 -8.20 -14.00 -16.43
C ARG A 58 -7.71 -13.24 -17.66
N LEU A 59 -8.57 -12.48 -18.32
CA LEU A 59 -8.26 -11.75 -19.56
C LEU A 59 -8.68 -10.27 -19.52
N VAL A 60 -9.15 -9.79 -18.37
CA VAL A 60 -9.66 -8.43 -18.23
C VAL A 60 -9.24 -7.85 -16.88
N VAL A 61 -8.77 -6.63 -16.91
CA VAL A 61 -8.46 -5.81 -15.73
C VAL A 61 -9.38 -4.58 -15.67
N PRO A 62 -9.54 -3.93 -14.52
CA PRO A 62 -10.28 -2.68 -14.42
C PRO A 62 -9.75 -1.63 -15.40
N ARG A 63 -10.66 -0.95 -16.10
CA ARG A 63 -10.30 0.12 -17.04
C ARG A 63 -9.83 1.37 -16.31
N GLY A 64 -8.92 2.11 -16.91
CA GLY A 64 -8.35 3.33 -16.36
C GLY A 64 -6.90 3.12 -15.94
N TYR A 65 -6.38 4.06 -15.15
CA TYR A 65 -5.04 3.98 -14.55
C TYR A 65 -3.89 3.91 -15.56
N THR A 66 -4.14 4.24 -16.82
CA THR A 66 -3.15 4.09 -17.90
C THR A 66 -1.90 4.95 -17.70
N ARG A 67 -2.03 6.11 -17.05
CA ARG A 67 -0.88 6.95 -16.73
C ARG A 67 -0.03 6.34 -15.64
N PHE A 68 -0.68 5.89 -14.55
CA PHE A 68 0.01 5.25 -13.44
C PHE A 68 0.72 3.97 -13.90
N LEU A 69 0.00 3.08 -14.58
CA LEU A 69 0.56 1.81 -15.06
C LEU A 69 1.71 2.05 -16.06
N GLY A 70 1.53 2.98 -17.01
CA GLY A 70 2.59 3.33 -17.96
C GLY A 70 3.82 3.91 -17.28
N THR A 71 3.64 4.83 -16.31
CA THR A 71 4.77 5.40 -15.56
C THR A 71 5.51 4.32 -14.76
N VAL A 72 4.79 3.40 -14.11
CA VAL A 72 5.44 2.31 -13.38
C VAL A 72 6.20 1.40 -14.33
N SER A 73 5.62 1.06 -15.50
CA SER A 73 6.32 0.26 -16.52
C SER A 73 7.60 0.95 -16.99
N GLU A 74 7.57 2.25 -17.29
CA GLU A 74 8.77 3.02 -17.65
C GLU A 74 9.85 2.98 -16.56
N ILE A 75 9.44 3.08 -15.28
CA ILE A 75 10.35 3.02 -14.13
C ILE A 75 10.99 1.63 -14.04
N THR A 76 10.20 0.57 -14.13
CA THR A 76 10.72 -0.81 -14.06
C THR A 76 11.60 -1.15 -15.26
N ASP A 77 11.23 -0.71 -16.47
CA ASP A 77 12.03 -0.86 -17.69
C ASP A 77 13.37 -0.10 -17.60
N SER A 78 13.41 1.00 -16.85
CA SER A 78 14.67 1.73 -16.56
C SER A 78 15.58 1.00 -15.56
N GLY A 79 15.13 -0.13 -14.99
CA GLY A 79 15.86 -0.97 -14.06
C GLY A 79 15.69 -0.58 -12.58
N VAL A 80 14.71 0.28 -12.23
CA VAL A 80 14.35 0.58 -10.84
C VAL A 80 13.27 -0.40 -10.37
N PRO A 81 13.54 -1.27 -9.38
CA PRO A 81 12.53 -2.18 -8.84
C PRO A 81 11.38 -1.41 -8.21
N VAL A 82 10.14 -1.78 -8.57
CA VAL A 82 8.92 -1.30 -7.96
C VAL A 82 8.23 -2.46 -7.25
N HIS A 83 8.13 -2.38 -5.93
CA HIS A 83 7.51 -3.38 -5.07
C HIS A 83 6.07 -2.98 -4.80
N PHE A 84 5.13 -3.89 -5.04
CA PHE A 84 3.70 -3.71 -4.79
C PHE A 84 3.26 -4.66 -3.68
N PHE A 85 2.84 -4.10 -2.55
CA PHE A 85 2.17 -4.86 -1.49
C PHE A 85 0.67 -4.83 -1.75
N THR A 86 0.01 -5.95 -1.55
CA THR A 86 -1.44 -5.97 -1.59
C THR A 86 -2.01 -5.34 -0.32
N GLY A 87 -2.99 -4.45 -0.47
CA GLY A 87 -3.84 -3.97 0.61
C GLY A 87 -5.21 -4.65 0.59
N ASN A 88 -6.14 -4.19 1.41
CA ASN A 88 -7.48 -4.77 1.48
C ASN A 88 -8.38 -4.38 0.29
N HIS A 89 -8.06 -3.33 -0.45
CA HIS A 89 -8.80 -2.89 -1.64
C HIS A 89 -8.28 -3.50 -2.94
N ASP A 90 -7.03 -3.99 -2.95
CA ASP A 90 -6.37 -4.52 -4.15
C ASP A 90 -5.70 -5.90 -3.93
N MET A 91 -6.23 -6.70 -2.99
CA MET A 91 -5.69 -8.02 -2.67
C MET A 91 -5.93 -9.09 -3.76
N TRP A 92 -6.73 -8.80 -4.77
CA TRP A 92 -7.11 -9.78 -5.80
C TRP A 92 -6.27 -9.66 -7.08
N VAL A 93 -5.05 -9.19 -6.93
CA VAL A 93 -4.03 -9.23 -8.00
C VAL A 93 -3.60 -10.67 -8.28
N ARG A 94 -3.18 -10.93 -9.52
CA ARG A 94 -2.65 -12.21 -9.99
C ARG A 94 -1.26 -11.99 -10.58
N ASP A 95 -1.17 -11.89 -11.89
CA ASP A 95 0.09 -11.79 -12.62
C ASP A 95 0.21 -10.53 -13.50
N TYR A 96 -0.88 -9.76 -13.66
CA TYR A 96 -0.89 -8.59 -14.52
C TYR A 96 0.22 -7.56 -14.16
N PHE A 97 0.32 -7.19 -12.90
CA PHE A 97 1.33 -6.19 -12.51
C PHE A 97 2.76 -6.70 -12.64
N SER A 98 3.00 -7.99 -12.45
CA SER A 98 4.34 -8.56 -12.63
C SER A 98 4.68 -8.78 -14.10
N SER A 99 3.72 -9.25 -14.91
CA SER A 99 3.96 -9.55 -16.32
C SER A 99 3.95 -8.31 -17.22
N GLU A 100 3.04 -7.35 -16.95
CA GLU A 100 2.82 -6.19 -17.82
C GLU A 100 3.54 -4.93 -17.33
N CYS A 101 3.73 -4.80 -15.99
CA CYS A 101 4.32 -3.60 -15.40
C CYS A 101 5.67 -3.86 -14.70
N GLY A 102 6.18 -5.10 -14.70
CA GLY A 102 7.47 -5.44 -14.10
C GLY A 102 7.52 -5.30 -12.56
N MET A 103 6.36 -5.17 -11.88
CA MET A 103 6.32 -5.01 -10.43
C MET A 103 6.63 -6.31 -9.69
N ILE A 104 7.23 -6.19 -8.51
CA ILE A 104 7.46 -7.29 -7.57
C ILE A 104 6.32 -7.32 -6.55
N ILE A 105 5.51 -8.39 -6.56
CA ILE A 105 4.29 -8.48 -5.75
C ILE A 105 4.57 -9.13 -4.40
N HIS A 106 4.10 -8.48 -3.34
CA HIS A 106 4.14 -8.97 -1.96
C HIS A 106 2.72 -9.12 -1.40
N THR A 107 2.38 -10.31 -0.90
CA THR A 107 1.06 -10.63 -0.33
C THR A 107 1.11 -10.81 1.19
N SER A 108 2.25 -10.53 1.80
CA SER A 108 2.51 -10.65 3.24
C SER A 108 3.56 -9.63 3.67
N PRO A 109 3.68 -9.34 4.98
CA PRO A 109 4.75 -8.49 5.50
C PRO A 109 6.14 -9.00 5.08
N VAL A 110 7.07 -8.07 4.87
CA VAL A 110 8.47 -8.36 4.51
C VAL A 110 9.38 -7.66 5.49
N THR A 111 10.36 -8.40 6.03
CA THR A 111 11.48 -7.83 6.77
C THR A 111 12.72 -7.84 5.88
N THR A 112 13.37 -6.69 5.72
CA THR A 112 14.54 -6.53 4.86
C THR A 112 15.55 -5.58 5.50
N VAL A 113 16.76 -5.55 4.97
CA VAL A 113 17.84 -4.70 5.49
C VAL A 113 18.28 -3.73 4.40
N PHE A 114 18.29 -2.44 4.71
CA PHE A 114 18.83 -1.39 3.87
C PHE A 114 19.94 -0.67 4.64
N ASP A 115 21.12 -0.62 4.07
CA ASP A 115 22.28 0.09 4.63
C ASP A 115 22.54 -0.21 6.12
N GLY A 116 22.38 -1.51 6.50
CA GLY A 116 22.59 -1.99 7.87
C GLY A 116 21.42 -1.73 8.84
N LYS A 117 20.31 -1.15 8.37
CA LYS A 117 19.09 -0.94 9.14
C LYS A 117 18.01 -1.93 8.75
N THR A 118 17.28 -2.48 9.72
CA THR A 118 16.24 -3.47 9.52
C THR A 118 14.87 -2.79 9.41
N PHE A 119 14.20 -3.02 8.28
CA PHE A 119 12.89 -2.50 7.96
C PHE A 119 11.86 -3.62 7.96
N HIS A 120 10.71 -3.38 8.59
CA HIS A 120 9.54 -4.24 8.51
C HIS A 120 8.42 -3.51 7.76
N LEU A 121 8.08 -4.03 6.58
CA LEU A 121 7.19 -3.40 5.61
C LEU A 121 5.90 -4.18 5.49
N ALA A 122 4.76 -3.52 5.61
CA ALA A 122 3.45 -4.13 5.39
C ALA A 122 2.40 -3.06 5.06
N HIS A 123 1.31 -3.46 4.42
CA HIS A 123 0.16 -2.55 4.33
C HIS A 123 -0.43 -2.32 5.72
N GLY A 124 -0.74 -3.36 6.48
CA GLY A 124 -1.15 -3.23 7.87
C GLY A 124 -2.46 -3.93 8.23
N GLU A 125 -3.30 -4.25 7.24
CA GLU A 125 -4.58 -4.91 7.46
C GLU A 125 -4.42 -6.30 8.09
N GLY A 126 -5.28 -6.62 9.04
CA GLY A 126 -5.33 -7.95 9.68
C GLY A 126 -4.14 -8.30 10.57
N LEU A 127 -3.18 -7.39 10.78
CA LEU A 127 -2.03 -7.60 11.66
C LEU A 127 -2.40 -7.43 13.15
N GLY A 128 -3.48 -6.74 13.43
CA GLY A 128 -3.99 -6.54 14.78
C GLY A 128 -4.51 -7.82 15.45
N THR A 129 -4.36 -7.91 16.77
CA THR A 129 -4.83 -9.06 17.55
C THR A 129 -6.34 -9.08 17.76
N LYS A 130 -7.00 -7.92 17.72
CA LYS A 130 -8.45 -7.75 17.99
C LYS A 130 -9.33 -7.87 16.75
N GLU A 131 -8.77 -8.01 15.57
CA GLU A 131 -9.49 -8.01 14.29
C GLU A 131 -10.07 -9.38 13.89
N LYS A 132 -10.69 -10.11 14.83
CA LYS A 132 -11.25 -11.44 14.54
C LYS A 132 -12.28 -11.42 13.39
N ALA A 133 -13.18 -10.43 13.38
CA ALA A 133 -14.18 -10.29 12.32
C ALA A 133 -13.52 -9.99 10.95
N TYR A 134 -12.48 -9.17 10.95
CA TYR A 134 -11.74 -8.88 9.73
C TYR A 134 -10.96 -10.10 9.22
N LYS A 135 -10.38 -10.91 10.11
CA LYS A 135 -9.71 -12.17 9.72
C LYS A 135 -10.67 -13.17 9.09
N ILE A 136 -11.92 -13.23 9.55
CA ILE A 136 -12.98 -14.04 8.94
C ILE A 136 -13.29 -13.49 7.53
N LEU A 137 -13.43 -12.18 7.38
CA LEU A 137 -13.67 -11.53 6.09
C LEU A 137 -12.51 -11.81 5.11
N LEU A 138 -11.27 -11.69 5.57
CA LEU A 138 -10.09 -12.04 4.77
C LEU A 138 -10.10 -13.52 4.34
N ALA A 139 -10.49 -14.43 5.23
CA ALA A 139 -10.60 -15.85 4.88
C ALA A 139 -11.65 -16.09 3.77
N ILE A 140 -12.79 -15.37 3.81
CA ILE A 140 -13.81 -15.39 2.75
C ILE A 140 -13.22 -14.84 1.44
N PHE A 141 -12.57 -13.69 1.46
CA PHE A 141 -11.99 -13.05 0.27
C PHE A 141 -10.84 -13.84 -0.34
N ARG A 142 -10.09 -14.58 0.47
CA ARG A 142 -9.00 -15.47 0.01
C ARG A 142 -9.48 -16.86 -0.39
N ASN A 143 -10.75 -17.21 -0.15
CA ASN A 143 -11.30 -18.53 -0.49
C ASN A 143 -11.33 -18.73 -2.01
N LYS A 144 -10.64 -19.77 -2.49
CA LYS A 144 -10.48 -20.06 -3.93
C LYS A 144 -11.82 -20.29 -4.65
N THR A 145 -12.78 -20.98 -4.00
CA THR A 145 -14.09 -21.25 -4.58
C THR A 145 -14.92 -19.99 -4.72
N LEU A 146 -14.97 -19.14 -3.68
CA LEU A 146 -15.69 -17.87 -3.73
C LEU A 146 -15.06 -16.92 -4.76
N ARG A 147 -13.73 -16.90 -4.88
CA ARG A 147 -13.03 -16.13 -5.92
C ARG A 147 -13.38 -16.64 -7.32
N ALA A 148 -13.45 -17.96 -7.53
CA ALA A 148 -13.87 -18.53 -8.80
C ALA A 148 -15.32 -18.16 -9.16
N MET A 149 -16.23 -18.22 -8.19
CA MET A 149 -17.62 -17.78 -8.37
C MET A 149 -17.72 -16.29 -8.70
N TYR A 150 -16.97 -15.43 -8.00
CA TYR A 150 -16.95 -14.01 -8.30
C TYR A 150 -16.34 -13.73 -9.69
N SER A 151 -15.30 -14.45 -10.07
CA SER A 151 -14.69 -14.35 -11.41
C SER A 151 -15.61 -14.79 -12.55
N SER A 152 -16.70 -15.52 -12.26
CA SER A 152 -17.70 -15.90 -13.27
C SER A 152 -18.73 -14.78 -13.55
N LEU A 153 -18.78 -13.76 -12.70
CA LEU A 153 -19.61 -12.58 -12.95
C LEU A 153 -19.07 -11.80 -14.14
N HIS A 154 -19.97 -11.18 -14.90
CA HIS A 154 -19.54 -10.25 -15.93
C HIS A 154 -18.67 -9.14 -15.31
N PRO A 155 -17.50 -8.78 -15.89
CA PRO A 155 -16.56 -7.83 -15.28
C PRO A 155 -17.19 -6.51 -14.84
N SER A 156 -18.13 -5.95 -15.63
CA SER A 156 -18.82 -4.71 -15.26
C SER A 156 -19.67 -4.85 -13.99
N ILE A 157 -20.25 -6.05 -13.75
CA ILE A 157 -21.04 -6.32 -12.54
C ILE A 157 -20.09 -6.49 -11.34
N GLY A 158 -19.07 -7.33 -11.47
CA GLY A 158 -18.12 -7.57 -10.40
C GLY A 158 -17.39 -6.29 -9.98
N ILE A 159 -16.84 -5.53 -10.91
CA ILE A 159 -16.20 -4.26 -10.62
C ILE A 159 -17.17 -3.27 -9.96
N GLY A 160 -18.44 -3.21 -10.44
CA GLY A 160 -19.47 -2.38 -9.83
C GLY A 160 -19.77 -2.75 -8.36
N ILE A 161 -19.90 -4.04 -8.06
CA ILE A 161 -20.08 -4.56 -6.70
C ILE A 161 -18.85 -4.17 -5.82
N GLY A 162 -17.65 -4.33 -6.34
CA GLY A 162 -16.43 -3.99 -5.63
C GLY A 162 -16.35 -2.51 -5.27
N HIS A 163 -16.67 -1.61 -6.19
CA HIS A 163 -16.74 -0.17 -5.90
C HIS A 163 -17.82 0.18 -4.88
N MET A 164 -18.99 -0.44 -4.95
CA MET A 164 -20.03 -0.25 -3.93
C MET A 164 -19.57 -0.72 -2.56
N TRP A 165 -18.89 -1.86 -2.48
CA TRP A 165 -18.33 -2.38 -1.24
C TRP A 165 -17.25 -1.43 -0.66
N SER A 166 -16.31 -0.96 -1.51
CA SER A 166 -15.30 0.03 -1.10
C SER A 166 -15.94 1.28 -0.51
N LEU A 167 -16.95 1.83 -1.18
CA LEU A 167 -17.68 3.01 -0.69
C LEU A 167 -18.40 2.74 0.64
N SER A 168 -19.09 1.60 0.75
CA SER A 168 -19.82 1.20 1.96
C SER A 168 -18.88 1.00 3.16
N SER A 169 -17.70 0.41 2.95
CA SER A 169 -16.72 0.18 4.02
C SER A 169 -16.20 1.49 4.63
N ARG A 170 -16.12 2.55 3.82
CA ARG A 170 -15.72 3.90 4.28
C ARG A 170 -16.81 4.62 5.03
N LEU A 171 -18.07 4.52 4.56
CA LEU A 171 -19.21 5.14 5.23
C LEU A 171 -19.48 4.50 6.60
N GLY A 172 -19.24 3.18 6.74
CA GLY A 172 -19.47 2.45 7.99
C GLY A 172 -18.38 2.66 9.06
N LYS A 173 -17.14 2.95 8.67
CA LYS A 173 -16.02 3.12 9.62
C LYS A 173 -15.79 4.57 10.04
N GLY A 174 -16.44 5.55 9.38
CA GLY A 174 -16.00 6.93 9.45
C GLY A 174 -14.52 7.06 9.01
N LEU A 175 -14.08 8.19 8.54
CA LEU A 175 -12.64 8.43 8.35
C LEU A 175 -12.03 8.69 9.76
N GLU A 176 -11.85 7.65 10.56
CA GLU A 176 -11.13 7.74 11.83
C GLU A 176 -9.63 7.94 11.55
N LEU A 177 -9.29 9.16 11.15
CA LEU A 177 -7.91 9.63 10.93
C LEU A 177 -7.27 10.09 12.24
N GLN A 178 -7.84 9.71 13.38
CA GLN A 178 -7.35 10.14 14.69
C GLN A 178 -6.46 9.06 15.32
N PHE A 179 -5.34 9.50 15.84
CA PHE A 179 -4.50 8.68 16.70
C PHE A 179 -5.08 8.66 18.12
N TYR A 180 -5.48 7.49 18.58
CA TYR A 180 -6.10 7.31 19.90
C TYR A 180 -5.12 6.88 21.00
N GLY A 181 -3.83 6.93 20.72
CA GLY A 181 -2.78 6.50 21.63
C GLY A 181 -2.35 5.04 21.40
N GLU A 182 -1.18 4.73 21.91
CA GLU A 182 -0.46 3.49 21.67
C GLU A 182 -1.26 2.23 21.99
N GLU A 183 -1.99 2.25 23.13
CA GLU A 183 -2.77 1.09 23.60
C GLU A 183 -3.97 0.74 22.71
N LYS A 184 -4.45 1.69 21.92
CA LYS A 184 -5.58 1.50 21.00
C LYS A 184 -5.15 1.27 19.57
N GLU A 185 -3.88 1.54 19.23
CA GLU A 185 -3.36 1.37 17.87
C GLU A 185 -2.86 -0.07 17.67
N ASP A 186 -3.63 -0.83 16.87
CA ASP A 186 -3.36 -2.25 16.63
C ASP A 186 -1.98 -2.50 16.00
N LEU A 187 -1.53 -1.61 15.11
CA LEU A 187 -0.23 -1.76 14.44
C LEU A 187 0.94 -1.47 15.40
N LEU A 188 0.78 -0.58 16.38
CA LEU A 188 1.81 -0.38 17.42
C LEU A 188 1.92 -1.61 18.32
N ARG A 189 0.79 -2.22 18.71
CA ARG A 189 0.80 -3.48 19.46
C ARG A 189 1.40 -4.63 18.67
N TYR A 190 1.10 -4.71 17.37
CA TYR A 190 1.73 -5.67 16.48
C TYR A 190 3.26 -5.46 16.44
N SER A 191 3.72 -4.24 16.22
CA SER A 191 5.14 -3.90 16.18
C SER A 191 5.86 -4.28 17.49
N LYS A 192 5.25 -4.02 18.65
CA LYS A 192 5.78 -4.47 19.94
C LYS A 192 5.91 -6.00 20.00
N THR A 193 4.94 -6.72 19.46
CA THR A 193 5.00 -8.19 19.42
C THR A 193 6.13 -8.68 18.50
N VAL A 194 6.34 -8.06 17.36
CA VAL A 194 7.47 -8.38 16.47
C VAL A 194 8.80 -8.12 17.18
N LEU A 195 8.95 -7.00 17.87
CA LEU A 195 10.15 -6.64 18.63
C LEU A 195 10.50 -7.59 19.78
N THR A 196 9.57 -8.46 20.20
CA THR A 196 9.93 -9.54 21.15
C THR A 196 10.74 -10.67 20.51
N LYS A 197 10.77 -10.72 19.17
CA LYS A 197 11.38 -11.82 18.40
C LYS A 197 12.53 -11.35 17.51
N GLU A 198 12.43 -10.14 16.99
CA GLU A 198 13.34 -9.58 15.99
C GLU A 198 13.69 -8.13 16.34
N ASN A 199 14.92 -7.71 16.04
CA ASN A 199 15.31 -6.32 16.16
C ASN A 199 14.94 -5.59 14.86
N ILE A 200 14.02 -4.65 14.94
CA ILE A 200 13.56 -3.84 13.82
C ILE A 200 13.86 -2.37 14.13
N ASP A 201 14.54 -1.68 13.22
CA ASP A 201 14.79 -0.24 13.33
C ASP A 201 13.57 0.56 12.87
N PHE A 202 12.93 0.14 11.77
CA PHE A 202 11.82 0.87 11.16
C PHE A 202 10.66 -0.06 10.77
N PHE A 203 9.47 0.27 11.26
CA PHE A 203 8.21 -0.30 10.77
C PHE A 203 7.55 0.71 9.85
N ILE A 204 7.15 0.30 8.64
CA ILE A 204 6.49 1.19 7.69
C ILE A 204 5.15 0.58 7.30
N PHE A 205 4.06 1.33 7.54
CA PHE A 205 2.68 0.88 7.35
C PHE A 205 1.84 1.90 6.57
N GLY A 206 0.91 1.39 5.78
CA GLY A 206 -0.25 2.10 5.23
C GLY A 206 -1.51 1.92 6.09
N HIS A 207 -2.65 1.70 5.42
CA HIS A 207 -3.94 1.24 5.96
C HIS A 207 -4.65 2.19 6.93
N ARG A 208 -3.92 2.81 7.84
CA ARG A 208 -4.50 3.68 8.88
C ARG A 208 -4.76 5.11 8.40
N HIS A 209 -4.29 5.49 7.23
CA HIS A 209 -4.35 6.85 6.71
C HIS A 209 -3.82 7.92 7.67
N LEU A 210 -3.10 7.53 8.72
CA LEU A 210 -2.39 8.44 9.62
C LEU A 210 -1.07 8.86 8.96
N ALA A 211 -0.82 10.15 8.89
CA ALA A 211 0.43 10.70 8.36
C ALA A 211 1.33 11.11 9.52
N MET A 212 2.06 10.13 10.11
CA MET A 212 2.85 10.39 11.33
C MET A 212 3.98 9.37 11.55
N LYS A 213 4.94 9.79 12.34
CA LYS A 213 6.01 8.95 12.90
C LYS A 213 5.77 8.74 14.39
N TYR A 214 6.08 7.56 14.89
CA TYR A 214 5.95 7.22 16.30
C TYR A 214 7.18 6.47 16.78
N ILE A 215 7.87 6.98 17.82
CA ILE A 215 8.99 6.30 18.43
C ILE A 215 8.47 5.24 19.39
N LEU A 216 8.68 3.97 19.06
CA LEU A 216 8.18 2.85 19.82
C LEU A 216 9.12 2.44 20.95
N LYS A 217 10.43 2.50 20.70
CA LYS A 217 11.53 2.34 21.63
C LYS A 217 12.67 3.27 21.20
N GLU A 218 13.72 3.43 22.03
CA GLU A 218 14.86 4.30 21.71
C GLU A 218 15.48 4.07 20.32
N THR A 219 15.38 2.85 19.80
CA THR A 219 15.97 2.42 18.52
C THR A 219 14.96 1.99 17.47
N SER A 220 13.65 2.02 17.75
CA SER A 220 12.61 1.55 16.82
C SER A 220 11.58 2.63 16.56
N GLU A 221 11.33 2.92 15.29
CA GLU A 221 10.36 3.90 14.82
C GLU A 221 9.27 3.23 13.98
N VAL A 222 8.03 3.65 14.16
CA VAL A 222 6.89 3.29 13.32
C VAL A 222 6.50 4.49 12.48
N VAL A 223 6.40 4.29 11.16
CA VAL A 223 5.95 5.30 10.20
C VAL A 223 4.61 4.84 9.62
N PHE A 224 3.59 5.64 9.84
CA PHE A 224 2.31 5.54 9.14
C PHE A 224 2.37 6.48 7.94
N LEU A 225 2.26 5.92 6.73
CA LEU A 225 2.50 6.66 5.49
C LEU A 225 1.41 7.68 5.13
N GLY A 226 0.28 7.65 5.85
CA GLY A 226 -0.86 8.50 5.49
C GLY A 226 -1.62 8.00 4.29
N ASP A 227 -2.14 8.91 3.48
CA ASP A 227 -2.88 8.63 2.26
C ASP A 227 -2.63 9.72 1.18
N TRP A 228 -3.10 9.45 -0.03
CA TRP A 228 -3.04 10.39 -1.16
C TRP A 228 -4.39 11.05 -1.47
N ILE A 229 -5.37 10.85 -0.58
CA ILE A 229 -6.67 11.53 -0.63
C ILE A 229 -6.55 12.94 -0.05
N LYS A 230 -5.87 13.05 1.10
CA LYS A 230 -5.71 14.29 1.87
C LYS A 230 -4.26 14.75 2.00
N HIS A 231 -3.34 13.83 2.28
CA HIS A 231 -1.99 14.18 2.72
C HIS A 231 -0.98 14.23 1.56
N GLY A 232 -1.00 13.24 0.65
CA GLY A 232 0.06 13.10 -0.36
C GLY A 232 1.42 12.79 0.28
N SER A 233 1.41 12.02 1.36
CA SER A 233 2.59 11.75 2.17
C SER A 233 3.34 10.50 1.71
N PHE A 234 4.64 10.50 1.91
CA PHE A 234 5.54 9.40 1.61
C PHE A 234 6.75 9.44 2.54
N ALA A 235 7.50 8.34 2.61
CA ALA A 235 8.78 8.30 3.29
C ALA A 235 9.92 8.03 2.29
N GLU A 236 11.11 8.55 2.57
CA GLU A 236 12.33 8.23 1.83
C GLU A 236 13.44 7.82 2.79
N TRP A 237 14.17 6.77 2.47
CA TRP A 237 15.41 6.37 3.09
C TRP A 237 16.57 6.83 2.20
N ASP A 238 17.48 7.64 2.75
CA ASP A 238 18.61 8.22 2.01
C ASP A 238 19.95 7.48 2.26
N GLY A 239 19.90 6.32 2.95
CA GLY A 239 21.05 5.54 3.38
C GLY A 239 21.51 5.87 4.82
N SER A 240 20.98 6.92 5.42
CA SER A 240 21.33 7.36 6.78
C SER A 240 20.12 7.72 7.65
N ALA A 241 19.10 8.30 7.06
CA ALA A 241 17.90 8.77 7.75
C ALA A 241 16.61 8.43 7.00
N LEU A 242 15.56 8.11 7.76
CA LEU A 242 14.20 7.93 7.24
C LEU A 242 13.44 9.26 7.34
N ASN A 243 13.27 9.91 6.21
CA ASN A 243 12.63 11.21 6.07
C ASN A 243 11.16 11.04 5.71
N PHE A 244 10.25 11.67 6.45
CA PHE A 244 8.82 11.70 6.15
C PHE A 244 8.47 13.02 5.48
N LYS A 245 7.83 12.96 4.31
CA LYS A 245 7.61 14.12 3.43
C LYS A 245 6.17 14.15 2.90
N MET A 246 5.76 15.32 2.41
CA MET A 246 4.52 15.51 1.66
C MET A 246 4.84 15.99 0.25
N PHE A 247 4.04 15.57 -0.71
CA PHE A 247 4.11 15.96 -2.10
C PHE A 247 2.90 16.83 -2.45
N ASP A 248 3.12 18.03 -2.95
CA ASP A 248 2.10 19.02 -3.32
C ASP A 248 1.62 18.88 -4.78
#